data_42c23ff4b6b319aef00874f0c9af995b
#
_entry.id   42c23ff4b6b319aef00874f0c9af995b
#
_cell.length_a   1.000
_cell.length_b   1.000
_cell.length_c   1.000
_cell.angle_alpha   90.00
_cell.angle_beta   90.00
_cell.angle_gamma   90.00
#
_symmetry.space_group_name_H-M   'P 1'
#
loop_
_entity.id
_entity.type
_entity.pdbx_description
1 polymer ?
#
loop_
_entity_poly.entity_id
_entity_poly.type
_entity_poly.pdbx_seq_one_letter_code
_entity_poly.pdbx_strand_id
1 'polypeptide(L)' 'RGLGDVYKRQIVVLVNRQPVKLSGKDSYIYVDVFDQIDFDRSMQKGKSIITKLNGRPAQYMEPIHDGDAIEIYWQEN' A
#
# COMPACT_ATOMS: atom_id res chain seq x y z
N ARG A 1 -1.18 -25.23 -15.72
CA ARG A 1 -1.67 -24.90 -15.39
C ARG A 1 -2.39 -24.44 -15.25
N GLY A 2 -2.25 -24.36 -15.90
CA GLY A 2 -3.31 -23.56 -15.87
C GLY A 2 -3.88 -23.26 -14.62
N LEU A 3 -3.55 -23.85 -13.78
CA LEU A 3 -4.10 -23.59 -12.54
C LEU A 3 -3.60 -22.36 -11.93
N GLY A 4 -2.35 -22.11 -12.06
CA GLY A 4 -1.78 -20.98 -11.45
C GLY A 4 -2.28 -19.70 -12.03
N ASP A 5 -2.67 -19.78 -13.24
CA ASP A 5 -3.05 -18.57 -13.89
C ASP A 5 -4.35 -18.03 -13.42
N VAL A 6 -5.14 -18.83 -12.82
CA VAL A 6 -6.36 -18.29 -12.32
C VAL A 6 -6.13 -17.56 -11.00
N TYR A 7 -4.97 -17.69 -10.44
CA TYR A 7 -4.70 -17.04 -9.20
C TYR A 7 -4.24 -15.63 -9.44
N LYS A 8 -4.73 -14.77 -8.64
CA LYS A 8 -4.24 -13.41 -8.68
C LYS A 8 -2.85 -13.35 -8.10
N ARG A 9 -2.08 -12.40 -8.58
CA ARG A 9 -0.73 -12.22 -8.11
C ARG A 9 -0.77 -11.73 -6.67
N GLN A 10 0.04 -12.35 -5.84
CA GLN A 10 0.16 -11.90 -4.46
C GLN A 10 1.47 -11.15 -4.30
N ILE A 11 1.41 -10.07 -3.56
CA ILE A 11 2.62 -9.33 -3.25
C ILE A 11 2.62 -9.02 -1.76
N VAL A 12 3.82 -8.79 -1.24
CA VAL A 12 3.99 -8.37 0.14
C VAL A 12 4.76 -7.07 0.12
N VAL A 13 4.18 -6.05 0.73
CA VAL A 13 4.83 -4.75 0.82
C VAL A 13 5.04 -4.43 2.28
N LEU A 14 6.02 -3.57 2.55
CA LEU A 14 6.28 -3.13 3.92
C LEU A 14 5.59 -1.80 4.12
N VAL A 15 4.60 -1.79 4.98
CA VAL A 15 3.87 -0.57 5.30
C VAL A 15 4.27 -0.13 6.69
N ASN A 16 4.98 0.98 6.76
CA ASN A 16 5.50 1.47 8.04
C ASN A 16 6.29 0.39 8.74
N ARG A 17 7.10 -0.35 7.93
CA ARG A 17 7.99 -1.41 8.42
C ARG A 17 7.27 -2.69 8.81
N GLN A 18 6.00 -2.83 8.44
CA GLN A 18 5.27 -4.05 8.73
C GLN A 18 4.86 -4.71 7.43
N PRO A 19 5.03 -6.01 7.31
CA PRO A 19 4.65 -6.70 6.09
C PRO A 19 3.14 -6.74 5.93
N VAL A 20 2.67 -6.41 4.76
CA VAL A 20 1.26 -6.44 4.42
C VAL A 20 1.11 -7.22 3.13
N LYS A 21 0.29 -8.24 3.16
CA LYS A 21 0.09 -9.08 2.00
C LYS A 21 -1.11 -8.58 1.20
N LEU A 22 -0.91 -8.40 -0.07
CA LEU A 22 -1.97 -8.00 -0.98
C LEU A 22 -2.26 -9.15 -1.93
N SER A 23 -3.52 -9.49 -2.09
CA SER A 23 -3.89 -10.59 -2.96
C SER A 23 -5.25 -10.29 -3.56
N GLY A 24 -5.60 -11.06 -4.59
CA GLY A 24 -6.88 -10.92 -5.24
C GLY A 24 -6.88 -10.12 -6.52
N LYS A 25 -5.74 -9.56 -6.90
CA LYS A 25 -5.64 -8.75 -8.11
C LYS A 25 -4.40 -9.13 -8.88
N ASP A 26 -4.39 -8.78 -10.16
CA ASP A 26 -3.22 -8.99 -10.99
C ASP A 26 -2.19 -7.90 -10.80
N SER A 27 -2.63 -6.73 -10.42
CA SER A 27 -1.73 -5.63 -10.18
C SER A 27 -2.32 -4.76 -9.07
N TYR A 28 -1.47 -3.95 -8.48
CA TYR A 28 -1.88 -3.16 -7.32
C TYR A 28 -1.40 -1.74 -7.48
N ILE A 29 -2.16 -0.83 -6.90
CA ILE A 29 -1.77 0.56 -6.80
C ILE A 29 -1.73 0.94 -5.33
N TYR A 30 -1.19 2.12 -5.05
CA TYR A 30 -0.94 2.54 -3.68
C TYR A 30 -2.19 2.47 -2.81
N VAL A 31 -3.31 2.90 -3.35
CA VAL A 31 -4.53 2.98 -2.57
C VAL A 31 -5.03 1.60 -2.15
N ASP A 32 -4.61 0.54 -2.85
CA ASP A 32 -5.01 -0.80 -2.46
C ASP A 32 -4.47 -1.18 -1.09
N VAL A 33 -3.40 -0.54 -0.66
CA VAL A 33 -2.82 -0.81 0.64
C VAL A 33 -3.78 -0.39 1.74
N PHE A 34 -4.53 0.68 1.52
CA PHE A 34 -5.45 1.16 2.55
C PHE A 34 -6.54 0.15 2.87
N ASP A 35 -6.84 -0.75 1.94
CA ASP A 35 -7.83 -1.78 2.19
C ASP A 35 -7.31 -2.86 3.12
N GLN A 36 -6.01 -2.96 3.25
CA GLN A 36 -5.38 -4.03 4.02
C GLN A 36 -4.83 -3.57 5.35
N ILE A 37 -4.76 -2.27 5.58
CA ILE A 37 -4.22 -1.76 6.83
C ILE A 37 -5.32 -1.03 7.57
N ASP A 38 -5.09 -0.85 8.84
CA ASP A 38 -6.07 -0.24 9.72
C ASP A 38 -5.75 1.25 9.92
N PHE A 39 -5.61 1.95 8.82
CA PHE A 39 -5.29 3.37 8.85
C PHE A 39 -6.57 4.18 8.72
N ASP A 40 -6.92 4.88 9.76
CA ASP A 40 -8.20 5.60 9.81
C ASP A 40 -8.05 6.98 9.20
N ARG A 41 -8.47 7.12 7.98
CA ARG A 41 -8.39 8.39 7.27
C ARG A 41 -9.49 9.36 7.66
N SER A 42 -10.49 8.87 8.34
CA SER A 42 -11.59 9.74 8.74
C SER A 42 -11.26 10.49 10.01
N MET A 43 -10.25 10.05 10.75
CA MET A 43 -9.89 10.69 11.99
C MET A 43 -8.60 11.46 11.77
N GLN A 44 -8.74 12.70 11.45
CA GLN A 44 -7.61 13.50 11.05
C GLN A 44 -6.75 13.87 12.26
N LYS A 45 -5.53 13.38 12.28
CA LYS A 45 -4.63 13.63 13.39
C LYS A 45 -3.55 14.62 13.04
N GLY A 46 -3.53 15.08 11.83
CA GLY A 46 -2.57 16.08 11.40
C GLY A 46 -3.18 16.86 10.27
N LYS A 47 -2.36 17.59 9.55
CA LYS A 47 -2.86 18.43 8.50
C LYS A 47 -3.13 17.67 7.22
N SER A 48 -2.32 16.68 6.95
CA SER A 48 -2.50 15.91 5.73
C SER A 48 -1.85 14.56 5.92
N ILE A 49 -2.21 13.67 5.01
CA ILE A 49 -1.62 12.34 4.99
C ILE A 49 -0.39 12.37 4.12
N ILE A 50 0.69 11.83 4.63
CA ILE A 50 1.92 11.67 3.87
C ILE A 50 1.96 10.25 3.34
N THR A 51 2.17 10.13 2.04
CA THR A 51 2.27 8.82 1.40
C THR A 51 3.59 8.76 0.66
N LYS A 52 4.38 7.73 0.95
CA LYS A 52 5.67 7.55 0.32
C LYS A 52 5.81 6.14 -0.20
N LEU A 53 6.61 5.99 -1.24
CA LEU A 53 6.90 4.71 -1.83
C LEU A 53 8.41 4.64 -2.03
N ASN A 54 9.05 3.71 -1.32
CA ASN A 54 10.51 3.53 -1.39
C ASN A 54 11.26 4.82 -1.09
N GLY A 55 10.74 5.58 -0.12
CA GLY A 55 11.41 6.80 0.34
C GLY A 55 11.09 8.04 -0.46
N ARG A 56 10.19 7.96 -1.43
CA ARG A 56 9.84 9.09 -2.27
C ARG A 56 8.34 9.36 -2.18
N PRO A 57 7.93 10.62 -2.32
CA PRO A 57 6.49 10.90 -2.35
C PRO A 57 5.81 10.11 -3.46
N ALA A 58 4.63 9.60 -3.16
CA ALA A 58 3.88 8.81 -4.12
C ALA A 58 2.44 9.26 -4.14
N GLN A 59 1.79 9.03 -5.27
CA GLN A 59 0.38 9.34 -5.41
C GLN A 59 -0.44 8.10 -5.14
N TYR A 60 -1.72 8.31 -4.90
CA TYR A 60 -2.59 7.18 -4.57
C TYR A 60 -2.71 6.17 -5.71
N MET A 61 -2.56 6.62 -6.93
CA MET A 61 -2.67 5.72 -8.07
C MET A 61 -1.32 5.16 -8.52
N GLU A 62 -0.30 5.38 -7.74
CA GLU A 62 1.04 4.91 -8.08
C GLU A 62 1.08 3.39 -8.06
N PRO A 63 1.60 2.74 -9.09
CA PRO A 63 1.70 1.27 -9.06
C PRO A 63 2.70 0.81 -8.02
N ILE A 64 2.37 -0.29 -7.37
CA ILE A 64 3.25 -0.87 -6.37
C ILE A 64 3.53 -2.33 -6.74
N HIS A 65 4.61 -2.86 -6.20
CA HIS A 65 5.07 -4.18 -6.53
C HIS A 65 5.55 -4.90 -5.28
N ASP A 66 5.77 -6.18 -5.41
CA ASP A 66 6.25 -6.99 -4.31
C ASP A 66 7.57 -6.43 -3.78
N GLY A 67 7.65 -6.30 -2.47
CA GLY A 67 8.86 -5.82 -1.84
C GLY A 67 8.96 -4.32 -1.68
N ASP A 68 7.97 -3.58 -2.16
CA ASP A 68 8.01 -2.13 -2.04
C ASP A 68 7.86 -1.71 -0.59
N ALA A 69 8.51 -0.61 -0.25
CA ALA A 69 8.40 -0.03 1.08
C ALA A 69 7.46 1.16 1.03
N ILE A 70 6.46 1.15 1.87
CA ILE A 70 5.41 2.13 1.85
C ILE A 70 5.37 2.80 3.22
N GLU A 71 5.23 4.13 3.23
CA GLU A 71 5.07 4.88 4.45
C GLU A 71 3.80 5.70 4.36
N ILE A 72 2.97 5.57 5.37
CA ILE A 72 1.71 6.29 5.44
C ILE A 72 1.58 6.83 6.85
N TYR A 73 1.50 8.15 6.97
CA TYR A 73 1.38 8.74 8.29
C TYR A 73 0.80 10.14 8.16
N TRP A 74 0.37 10.69 9.29
CA TRP A 74 -0.15 12.05 9.33
C TRP A 74 1.00 13.02 9.48
N GLN A 75 0.95 14.08 8.70
CA GLN A 75 1.94 15.12 8.79
C GLN A 75 1.62 16.03 9.98
N GLU A 76 2.60 16.22 10.83
CA GLU A 76 2.45 17.12 11.94
C GLU A 76 3.16 18.41 11.63
N ASN A 77 2.70 19.44 12.25
CA ASN A 77 3.36 20.71 12.04
C ASN A 77 4.43 20.97 13.01
#